data_d94c62c04772c2750a953c98249292f9
#
_entry.id   d94c62c04772c2750a953c98249292f9
#
_cell.length_a   1.000
_cell.length_b   1.000
_cell.length_c   1.000
_cell.angle_alpha   90.00
_cell.angle_beta   90.00
_cell.angle_gamma   90.00
#
_symmetry.space_group_name_H-M   'P 1'
#
loop_
_entity.id
_entity.type
_entity.pdbx_description
1 polymer ?
#
loop_
_entity_poly.entity_id
_entity_poly.type
_entity_poly.pdbx_seq_one_letter_code
_entity_poly.pdbx_strand_id
1 'polypeptide(L)'
;DNNLIAVNEFKSDILSALKLAQAEDNPPENPSEEYTNISFNSSPAPAYKIETVKYPRTISRLTSSGQRDWGIDIGTFPNRFTADKMLIKTALSEMMSLEGSLRKVVQNKNGYRATFLGLSENKAGQACKRLRNRNITCEIISPG
;
A
#
# COMPACT_ATOMS: atom_id res chain seq x y z
N ASP A 1 40.19 2.50 -34.03
CA ASP A 1 39.89 1.06 -33.88
C ASP A 1 40.01 0.53 -32.44
N ASN A 2 39.95 1.42 -31.41
CA ASN A 2 40.08 1.02 -29.98
C ASN A 2 38.74 0.76 -29.27
N ASN A 3 37.64 0.68 -30.02
CA ASN A 3 36.32 0.57 -29.40
C ASN A 3 35.77 -0.87 -29.31
N LEU A 4 36.44 -1.84 -29.89
CA LEU A 4 36.01 -3.24 -29.89
C LEU A 4 36.52 -4.05 -28.66
N ILE A 5 37.63 -3.61 -28.04
CA ILE A 5 38.21 -4.30 -26.88
C ILE A 5 37.43 -4.04 -25.62
N ALA A 6 36.94 -2.83 -25.41
CA ALA A 6 36.18 -2.44 -24.23
C ALA A 6 34.80 -3.14 -24.12
N VAL A 7 34.19 -3.47 -25.25
CA VAL A 7 32.88 -4.14 -25.30
C VAL A 7 33.00 -5.64 -24.93
N ASN A 8 34.13 -6.27 -25.20
CA ASN A 8 34.35 -7.67 -24.90
C ASN A 8 34.68 -7.90 -23.41
N GLU A 9 35.41 -7.00 -22.77
CA GLU A 9 35.67 -7.07 -21.33
C GLU A 9 34.39 -6.89 -20.51
N PHE A 10 33.53 -5.96 -20.91
CA PHE A 10 32.25 -5.71 -20.23
C PHE A 10 31.27 -6.89 -20.33
N LYS A 11 31.26 -7.61 -21.47
CA LYS A 11 30.45 -8.83 -21.62
C LYS A 11 30.96 -9.99 -20.75
N SER A 12 32.25 -10.10 -20.56
CA SER A 12 32.87 -11.10 -19.74
C SER A 12 32.49 -10.95 -18.25
N ASP A 13 32.49 -9.73 -17.76
CA ASP A 13 32.15 -9.43 -16.37
C ASP A 13 30.68 -9.70 -16.05
N ILE A 14 29.77 -9.38 -16.98
CA ILE A 14 28.33 -9.65 -16.81
C ILE A 14 28.05 -11.17 -16.80
N LEU A 15 28.71 -11.93 -17.66
CA LEU A 15 28.57 -13.39 -17.70
C LEU A 15 29.12 -14.07 -16.45
N SER A 16 30.18 -13.52 -15.88
CA SER A 16 30.76 -14.03 -14.61
C SER A 16 29.87 -13.73 -13.44
N ALA A 17 29.26 -12.55 -13.37
CA ALA A 17 28.30 -12.17 -12.35
C ALA A 17 27.01 -13.01 -12.41
N LEU A 18 26.52 -13.33 -13.61
CA LEU A 18 25.36 -14.20 -13.80
C LEU A 18 25.62 -15.65 -13.39
N LYS A 19 26.83 -16.16 -13.61
CA LYS A 19 27.22 -17.51 -13.16
C LYS A 19 27.30 -17.62 -11.64
N LEU A 20 27.77 -16.56 -10.96
CA LEU A 20 27.81 -16.54 -9.49
C LEU A 20 26.40 -16.48 -8.88
N ALA A 21 25.47 -15.76 -9.51
CA ALA A 21 24.09 -15.69 -9.06
C ALA A 21 23.30 -17.00 -9.24
N GLN A 22 23.71 -17.86 -10.18
CA GLN A 22 23.06 -19.16 -10.41
C GLN A 22 23.61 -20.30 -9.54
N ALA A 23 24.70 -20.07 -8.83
CA ALA A 23 25.28 -21.09 -7.96
C ALA A 23 24.64 -21.15 -6.56
N GLU A 24 23.78 -20.22 -6.21
CA GLU A 24 23.11 -20.16 -4.91
C GLU A 24 21.65 -20.69 -4.89
N ASP A 25 21.15 -21.16 -6.03
CA ASP A 25 19.80 -21.76 -6.12
C ASP A 25 19.85 -23.30 -5.95
N ASN A 26 20.59 -23.79 -4.96
CA ASN A 26 20.26 -25.08 -4.38
C ASN A 26 19.25 -24.82 -3.25
N PRO A 27 17.99 -25.30 -3.39
CA PRO A 27 17.10 -25.31 -2.26
C PRO A 27 17.77 -26.13 -1.14
N PRO A 28 17.78 -25.67 0.10
CA PRO A 28 18.32 -26.43 1.20
C PRO A 28 17.61 -27.80 1.20
N GLU A 29 18.38 -28.88 1.06
CA GLU A 29 17.89 -30.22 1.33
C GLU A 29 17.19 -30.16 2.68
N ASN A 30 15.90 -30.43 2.62
CA ASN A 30 15.01 -30.54 3.76
C ASN A 30 15.67 -31.51 4.77
N PRO A 31 16.21 -31.05 5.91
CA PRO A 31 16.53 -31.99 6.98
C PRO A 31 15.18 -32.54 7.38
N SER A 32 14.99 -33.83 7.19
CA SER A 32 13.89 -34.57 7.78
C SER A 32 13.91 -34.28 9.27
N GLU A 33 13.14 -33.28 9.67
CA GLU A 33 12.87 -33.00 11.07
C GLU A 33 12.14 -34.23 11.60
N GLU A 34 12.90 -35.05 12.30
CA GLU A 34 12.41 -36.02 13.22
C GLU A 34 11.52 -35.27 14.23
N TYR A 35 10.22 -35.26 13.93
CA TYR A 35 9.20 -34.78 14.87
C TYR A 35 9.24 -35.69 16.07
N THR A 36 10.11 -35.39 17.02
CA THR A 36 10.00 -35.95 18.37
C THR A 36 8.62 -35.57 18.89
N ASN A 37 7.78 -36.59 19.06
CA ASN A 37 6.48 -36.47 19.70
C ASN A 37 6.63 -35.80 21.05
N ILE A 38 6.50 -34.49 21.08
CA ILE A 38 6.33 -33.75 22.33
C ILE A 38 4.94 -34.09 22.83
N SER A 39 4.90 -35.06 23.74
CA SER A 39 3.69 -35.36 24.52
C SER A 39 3.35 -34.10 25.30
N PHE A 40 2.38 -33.33 24.81
CA PHE A 40 1.80 -32.26 25.59
C PHE A 40 1.03 -32.93 26.75
N ASN A 41 1.65 -33.02 27.92
CA ASN A 41 0.93 -33.22 29.14
C ASN A 41 -0.07 -32.06 29.25
N SER A 42 -1.32 -32.38 28.95
CA SER A 42 -2.43 -31.45 29.13
C SER A 42 -2.60 -31.19 30.63
N SER A 43 -1.84 -30.23 31.12
CA SER A 43 -2.14 -29.58 32.37
C SER A 43 -3.52 -28.92 32.23
N PRO A 44 -4.48 -29.17 33.10
CA PRO A 44 -5.78 -28.50 32.95
C PRO A 44 -5.59 -27.02 33.03
N ALA A 45 -5.90 -26.35 31.90
CA ALA A 45 -5.86 -24.90 31.83
C ALA A 45 -6.75 -24.34 32.96
N PRO A 46 -6.27 -23.37 33.74
CA PRO A 46 -7.12 -22.72 34.72
C PRO A 46 -8.31 -22.12 33.99
N ALA A 47 -9.50 -22.47 34.42
CA ALA A 47 -10.73 -21.93 33.87
C ALA A 47 -10.80 -20.44 34.18
N TYR A 48 -10.35 -19.63 33.19
CA TYR A 48 -10.59 -18.20 33.28
C TYR A 48 -12.08 -17.96 33.07
N LYS A 49 -12.74 -17.53 34.13
CA LYS A 49 -14.05 -16.93 33.99
C LYS A 49 -13.87 -15.69 33.12
N ILE A 50 -14.25 -15.80 31.87
CA ILE A 50 -14.36 -14.63 30.99
C ILE A 50 -15.57 -13.85 31.54
N GLU A 51 -15.31 -12.96 32.48
CA GLU A 51 -16.27 -11.92 32.77
C GLU A 51 -16.35 -11.09 31.45
N THR A 52 -17.50 -11.19 30.82
CA THR A 52 -17.84 -10.34 29.69
C THR A 52 -17.90 -8.90 30.20
N VAL A 53 -16.75 -8.25 30.23
CA VAL A 53 -16.69 -6.83 30.45
C VAL A 53 -17.43 -6.20 29.27
N LYS A 54 -18.68 -5.81 29.50
CA LYS A 54 -19.40 -4.93 28.55
C LYS A 54 -18.65 -3.62 28.51
N TYR A 55 -17.68 -3.53 27.61
CA TYR A 55 -17.13 -2.24 27.25
C TYR A 55 -18.28 -1.41 26.71
N PRO A 56 -18.63 -0.29 27.34
CA PRO A 56 -19.54 0.63 26.71
C PRO A 56 -18.86 1.03 25.39
N ARG A 57 -19.43 0.65 24.26
CA ARG A 57 -19.02 1.17 22.96
C ARG A 57 -19.45 2.63 22.91
N THR A 58 -18.79 3.44 23.71
CA THR A 58 -18.78 4.87 23.48
C THR A 58 -17.91 5.04 22.25
N ILE A 59 -18.52 4.93 21.09
CA ILE A 59 -17.96 5.53 19.89
C ILE A 59 -18.03 7.03 20.18
N SER A 60 -17.04 7.53 20.89
CA SER A 60 -16.76 8.95 20.86
C SER A 60 -16.40 9.25 19.41
N ARG A 61 -17.42 9.66 18.64
CA ARG A 61 -17.17 10.44 17.44
C ARG A 61 -16.38 11.62 17.96
N LEU A 62 -15.06 11.53 17.83
CA LEU A 62 -14.23 12.72 17.86
C LEU A 62 -14.82 13.60 16.76
N THR A 63 -15.65 14.52 17.15
CA THR A 63 -16.02 15.65 16.34
C THR A 63 -14.74 16.49 16.18
N SER A 64 -13.84 15.98 15.32
CA SER A 64 -12.79 16.84 14.83
C SER A 64 -13.50 17.94 14.07
N SER A 65 -13.47 19.12 14.67
CA SER A 65 -13.99 20.37 14.17
C SER A 65 -13.54 20.62 12.72
N GLY A 66 -14.39 20.28 11.77
CA GLY A 66 -14.13 20.38 10.34
C GLY A 66 -14.83 19.22 9.65
N GLN A 67 -15.93 19.53 8.99
CA GLN A 67 -16.68 18.58 8.19
C GLN A 67 -15.72 17.90 7.21
N ARG A 68 -15.48 16.60 7.40
CA ARG A 68 -14.58 15.81 6.57
C ARG A 68 -15.36 15.10 5.44
N ASP A 69 -16.21 15.86 4.79
CA ASP A 69 -17.09 15.34 3.74
C ASP A 69 -16.56 15.65 2.33
N TRP A 70 -15.44 16.36 2.27
CA TRP A 70 -14.76 16.69 1.02
C TRP A 70 -13.87 15.55 0.53
N GLY A 71 -13.66 15.52 -0.76
CA GLY A 71 -12.77 14.56 -1.38
C GLY A 71 -12.03 15.15 -2.56
N ILE A 72 -11.15 14.35 -3.12
CA ILE A 72 -10.47 14.64 -4.39
C ILE A 72 -10.55 13.45 -5.32
N ASP A 73 -10.71 13.74 -6.60
CA ASP A 73 -10.64 12.78 -7.69
C ASP A 73 -9.32 12.95 -8.43
N ILE A 74 -8.57 11.88 -8.59
CA ILE A 74 -7.27 11.90 -9.31
C ILE A 74 -7.39 11.35 -10.73
N GLY A 75 -8.59 11.00 -11.16
CA GLY A 75 -8.89 10.57 -12.53
C GLY A 75 -9.45 9.16 -12.65
N THR A 76 -9.71 8.80 -13.91
CA THR A 76 -10.24 7.49 -14.29
C THR A 76 -9.18 6.68 -15.03
N PHE A 77 -9.02 5.41 -14.67
CA PHE A 77 -7.99 4.52 -15.18
C PHE A 77 -8.62 3.29 -15.88
N PRO A 78 -7.91 2.67 -16.82
CA PRO A 78 -8.47 1.56 -17.62
C PRO A 78 -8.74 0.29 -16.80
N ASN A 79 -8.01 0.08 -15.71
CA ASN A 79 -8.19 -1.07 -14.84
C ASN A 79 -8.01 -0.72 -13.36
N ARG A 80 -8.54 -1.56 -12.49
CA ARG A 80 -8.51 -1.37 -11.04
C ARG A 80 -7.08 -1.32 -10.48
N PHE A 81 -6.21 -2.18 -10.99
CA PHE A 81 -4.81 -2.23 -10.54
C PHE A 81 -4.09 -0.91 -10.76
N THR A 82 -4.27 -0.30 -11.94
CA THR A 82 -3.68 1.02 -12.25
C THR A 82 -4.26 2.11 -11.35
N ALA A 83 -5.57 2.09 -11.10
CA ALA A 83 -6.23 3.03 -10.19
C ALA A 83 -5.68 2.91 -8.76
N ASP A 84 -5.59 1.69 -8.22
CA ASP A 84 -5.05 1.44 -6.88
C ASP A 84 -3.57 1.86 -6.78
N LYS A 85 -2.76 1.54 -7.80
CA LYS A 85 -1.35 1.94 -7.88
C LYS A 85 -1.20 3.47 -7.86
N MET A 86 -2.04 4.18 -8.60
CA MET A 86 -2.02 5.64 -8.60
C MET A 86 -2.46 6.24 -7.27
N LEU A 87 -3.46 5.66 -6.61
CA LEU A 87 -3.86 6.08 -5.25
C LEU A 87 -2.71 5.92 -4.25
N ILE A 88 -2.02 4.78 -4.27
CA ILE A 88 -0.89 4.54 -3.37
C ILE A 88 0.24 5.53 -3.66
N LYS A 89 0.62 5.70 -4.93
CA LYS A 89 1.66 6.64 -5.35
C LYS A 89 1.33 8.08 -4.92
N THR A 90 0.08 8.50 -5.13
CA THR A 90 -0.39 9.83 -4.76
C THR A 90 -0.41 10.01 -3.23
N ALA A 91 -0.88 9.03 -2.48
CA ALA A 91 -0.87 9.06 -1.01
C ALA A 91 0.55 9.19 -0.44
N LEU A 92 1.52 8.49 -1.02
CA LEU A 92 2.93 8.59 -0.61
C LEU A 92 3.55 9.94 -0.95
N SER A 93 3.18 10.53 -2.09
CA SER A 93 3.72 11.83 -2.51
C SER A 93 3.11 13.03 -1.76
N GLU A 94 1.89 12.89 -1.26
CA GLU A 94 1.12 13.93 -0.57
C GLU A 94 0.68 13.49 0.84
N MET A 95 1.56 12.79 1.55
CA MET A 95 1.25 12.17 2.84
C MET A 95 0.62 13.15 3.84
N MET A 96 1.16 14.36 3.95
CA MET A 96 0.66 15.36 4.92
C MET A 96 -0.73 15.88 4.57
N SER A 97 -1.04 16.07 3.28
CA SER A 97 -2.34 16.61 2.83
C SER A 97 -3.43 15.55 2.80
N LEU A 98 -3.06 14.29 2.56
CA LEU A 98 -3.98 13.15 2.42
C LEU A 98 -4.03 12.27 3.67
N GLU A 99 -3.35 12.67 4.74
CA GLU A 99 -3.38 11.94 6.01
C GLU A 99 -4.81 11.78 6.54
N GLY A 100 -5.17 10.54 6.88
CA GLY A 100 -6.49 10.18 7.38
C GLY A 100 -7.59 10.15 6.32
N SER A 101 -7.26 10.34 5.03
CA SER A 101 -8.22 10.18 3.94
C SER A 101 -8.48 8.71 3.61
N LEU A 102 -9.69 8.42 3.15
CA LEU A 102 -10.10 7.11 2.70
C LEU A 102 -9.89 6.98 1.18
N ARG A 103 -9.08 6.01 0.77
CA ARG A 103 -8.90 5.69 -0.65
C ARG A 103 -10.07 4.86 -1.16
N LYS A 104 -10.65 5.26 -2.29
CA LYS A 104 -11.76 4.55 -2.91
C LYS A 104 -11.57 4.45 -4.42
N VAL A 105 -11.76 3.25 -4.95
CA VAL A 105 -11.85 2.99 -6.40
C VAL A 105 -13.28 2.62 -6.74
N VAL A 106 -13.87 3.33 -7.67
CA VAL A 106 -15.24 3.09 -8.14
C VAL A 106 -15.21 2.72 -9.61
N GLN A 107 -15.85 1.62 -9.97
CA GLN A 107 -16.00 1.22 -11.36
C GLN A 107 -17.11 2.04 -12.01
N ASN A 108 -16.81 2.69 -13.12
CA ASN A 108 -17.73 3.44 -13.96
C ASN A 108 -17.76 2.87 -15.37
N LYS A 109 -18.67 3.38 -16.21
CA LYS A 109 -18.75 3.00 -17.63
C LYS A 109 -17.44 3.25 -18.40
N ASN A 110 -16.64 4.25 -17.98
CA ASN A 110 -15.41 4.68 -18.62
C ASN A 110 -14.15 4.09 -17.99
N GLY A 111 -14.26 3.23 -16.95
CA GLY A 111 -13.14 2.64 -16.25
C GLY A 111 -13.24 2.74 -14.72
N TYR A 112 -12.10 2.83 -14.07
CA TYR A 112 -11.98 2.84 -12.61
C TYR A 112 -11.58 4.23 -12.11
N ARG A 113 -12.51 4.89 -11.46
CA ARG A 113 -12.32 6.21 -10.88
C ARG A 113 -11.63 6.11 -9.53
N ALA A 114 -10.56 6.86 -9.34
CA ALA A 114 -9.75 6.83 -8.13
C ALA A 114 -9.95 8.11 -7.30
N THR A 115 -10.41 7.97 -6.06
CA THR A 115 -10.79 9.10 -5.20
C THR A 115 -10.21 8.97 -3.80
N PHE A 116 -9.95 10.11 -3.15
CA PHE A 116 -9.68 10.23 -1.72
C PHE A 116 -10.86 10.95 -1.08
N LEU A 117 -11.42 10.38 -0.02
CA LEU A 117 -12.57 10.92 0.71
C LEU A 117 -12.23 11.20 2.17
N GLY A 118 -13.07 11.95 2.85
CA GLY A 118 -12.87 12.25 4.27
C GLY A 118 -11.84 13.36 4.52
N LEU A 119 -11.70 14.28 3.59
CA LEU A 119 -10.86 15.47 3.72
C LEU A 119 -11.68 16.67 4.21
N SER A 120 -11.00 17.65 4.78
CA SER A 120 -11.56 18.99 4.93
C SER A 120 -11.41 19.77 3.63
N GLU A 121 -12.21 20.82 3.45
CA GLU A 121 -12.12 21.71 2.27
C GLU A 121 -10.69 22.19 2.03
N ASN A 122 -10.05 22.72 3.06
CA ASN A 122 -8.69 23.21 2.99
C ASN A 122 -7.67 22.13 2.56
N LYS A 123 -7.78 20.93 3.12
CA LYS A 123 -6.88 19.81 2.75
C LYS A 123 -7.11 19.37 1.31
N ALA A 124 -8.36 19.29 0.87
CA ALA A 124 -8.71 18.95 -0.51
C ALA A 124 -8.14 20.00 -1.49
N GLY A 125 -8.30 21.28 -1.20
CA GLY A 125 -7.76 22.37 -2.00
C GLY A 125 -6.22 22.36 -2.08
N GLN A 126 -5.54 22.20 -0.94
CA GLN A 126 -4.09 22.14 -0.89
C GLN A 126 -3.53 20.91 -1.62
N ALA A 127 -4.15 19.74 -1.42
CA ALA A 127 -3.76 18.52 -2.10
C ALA A 127 -3.90 18.67 -3.62
N CYS A 128 -5.05 19.17 -4.12
CA CYS A 128 -5.25 19.38 -5.53
C CYS A 128 -4.28 20.40 -6.15
N LYS A 129 -3.96 21.48 -5.44
CA LYS A 129 -2.98 22.46 -5.91
C LYS A 129 -1.61 21.83 -6.10
N ARG A 130 -1.14 21.01 -5.14
CA ARG A 130 0.16 20.33 -5.21
C ARG A 130 0.18 19.26 -6.28
N LEU A 131 -0.90 18.47 -6.42
CA LEU A 131 -1.00 17.43 -7.44
C LEU A 131 -0.98 17.98 -8.85
N ARG A 132 -1.70 19.08 -9.10
CA ARG A 132 -1.68 19.79 -10.40
C ARG A 132 -0.29 20.32 -10.73
N ASN A 133 0.46 20.83 -9.76
CA ASN A 133 1.85 21.27 -9.96
C ASN A 133 2.79 20.09 -10.34
N ARG A 134 2.38 18.86 -10.07
CA ARG A 134 3.10 17.64 -10.46
C ARG A 134 2.50 16.96 -11.68
N ASN A 135 1.67 17.67 -12.44
CA ASN A 135 0.96 17.17 -13.63
C ASN A 135 0.05 15.96 -13.34
N ILE A 136 -0.47 15.87 -12.12
CA ILE A 136 -1.48 14.87 -11.74
C ILE A 136 -2.84 15.55 -11.80
N THR A 137 -3.78 14.96 -12.53
CA THR A 137 -5.16 15.42 -12.58
C THR A 137 -5.76 15.41 -11.19
N CYS A 138 -6.44 16.49 -10.80
CA CYS A 138 -7.13 16.57 -9.53
C CYS A 138 -8.38 17.45 -9.61
N GLU A 139 -9.50 16.89 -9.21
CA GLU A 139 -10.77 17.58 -9.05
C GLU A 139 -11.23 17.49 -7.60
N ILE A 140 -11.81 18.57 -7.08
CA ILE A 140 -12.33 18.61 -5.71
C ILE A 140 -13.77 18.10 -5.74
N ILE A 141 -14.08 17.15 -4.85
CA ILE A 141 -15.43 16.64 -4.63
C ILE A 141 -15.98 17.34 -3.39
N SER A 142 -17.02 18.16 -3.59
CA SER A 142 -17.76 18.79 -2.50
C SER A 142 -18.78 17.83 -1.89
N PRO A 143 -19.13 17.98 -0.61
CA PRO A 143 -20.29 17.30 -0.03
C PRO A 143 -21.56 17.72 -0.77
N GLY A 144 -22.40 16.75 -1.08
CA GLY A 144 -23.70 16.97 -1.72
C GLY A 144 -24.76 17.48 -0.75
#